data_f4968f9e0548f8c5b9c118aab02d82d6
#
_entry.id   f4968f9e0548f8c5b9c118aab02d82d6
#
_cell.length_a   1.000
_cell.length_b   1.000
_cell.length_c   1.000
_cell.angle_alpha   90.00
_cell.angle_beta   90.00
_cell.angle_gamma   90.00
#
_symmetry.space_group_name_H-M   'P 1'
#
loop_
_entity.id
_entity.type
_entity.pdbx_description
1 polymer ?
#
loop_
_entity_poly.entity_id
_entity_poly.type
_entity_poly.pdbx_seq_one_letter_code
_entity_poly.pdbx_strand_id
1 'polypeptide(L)'
;MCIRDSGYTGFYVDISEFVSYGEKNHLKVEVVNSDQPNSRWYSGTGIYRPVWLYTLPLNHIKIDGIRIATLDYETRRISVSVETVGNGELQFEILDEERLIAGKKSVSGNGQELWEVSIPDAGLWSPESPKLYTCRVTFGEDVREVKFGIRTVECSPDKGFCINGERVILRGACIHHDNGLLGACAYDFAERRKIRILKENGYNAIRSAHNPCSKAMLDACDDMGMLVMDEYIDVWYIHKTKYDYATEVEKNFRQDLADIVAKDYNHPSVVLYSTGNEVSETAQKKGIRLCGELTGRFHELDPT
;
A
#
# COMPACT_ATOMS: atom_id res chain seq x y z
N MET A 1 22.92 8.04 -12.79
CA MET A 1 22.32 6.70 -12.96
C MET A 1 21.77 6.28 -11.60
N CYS A 2 20.50 5.97 -11.52
CA CYS A 2 19.87 5.41 -10.30
C CYS A 2 19.79 3.89 -10.51
N ILE A 3 20.22 3.10 -9.53
CA ILE A 3 20.14 1.63 -9.53
C ILE A 3 19.21 1.23 -8.39
N ARG A 4 18.25 0.37 -8.68
CA ARG A 4 17.32 -0.20 -7.72
C ARG A 4 17.33 -1.71 -7.82
N ASP A 5 17.66 -2.38 -6.72
CA ASP A 5 17.78 -3.85 -6.68
C ASP A 5 16.45 -4.54 -6.31
N SER A 6 15.47 -3.81 -5.74
CA SER A 6 14.13 -4.35 -5.48
C SER A 6 13.29 -4.39 -6.75
N GLY A 7 12.78 -5.57 -7.09
CA GLY A 7 11.90 -5.78 -8.25
C GLY A 7 10.39 -5.79 -7.90
N TYR A 8 10.02 -5.63 -6.62
CA TYR A 8 8.65 -5.85 -6.15
C TYR A 8 8.00 -4.62 -5.53
N THR A 9 8.79 -3.66 -5.02
CA THR A 9 8.28 -2.41 -4.43
C THR A 9 8.31 -1.27 -5.44
N GLY A 10 7.39 -0.30 -5.27
CA GLY A 10 7.46 0.98 -5.97
C GLY A 10 8.66 1.80 -5.50
N PHE A 11 9.13 2.73 -6.32
CA PHE A 11 10.18 3.67 -5.95
C PHE A 11 10.02 4.99 -6.68
N TYR A 12 10.62 6.03 -6.12
CA TYR A 12 10.63 7.38 -6.68
C TYR A 12 12.04 7.80 -7.05
N VAL A 13 12.14 8.54 -8.15
CA VAL A 13 13.41 9.15 -8.60
C VAL A 13 13.16 10.62 -8.85
N ASP A 14 13.84 11.49 -8.10
CA ASP A 14 13.85 12.92 -8.39
C ASP A 14 14.71 13.19 -9.62
N ILE A 15 14.10 13.75 -10.65
CA ILE A 15 14.76 14.10 -11.90
C ILE A 15 14.85 15.60 -12.13
N SER A 16 14.50 16.41 -11.14
CA SER A 16 14.39 17.88 -11.25
C SER A 16 15.65 18.55 -11.77
N GLU A 17 16.83 18.07 -11.35
CA GLU A 17 18.12 18.62 -11.80
C GLU A 17 18.51 18.21 -13.23
N PHE A 18 17.80 17.24 -13.83
CA PHE A 18 18.13 16.69 -15.15
C PHE A 18 17.14 17.10 -16.24
N VAL A 19 16.04 17.77 -15.86
CA VAL A 19 14.97 18.15 -16.79
C VAL A 19 15.25 19.51 -17.42
N SER A 20 15.19 19.58 -18.74
CA SER A 20 15.17 20.82 -19.52
C SER A 20 13.71 21.24 -19.75
N TYR A 21 13.26 22.29 -19.06
CA TYR A 21 11.88 22.77 -19.19
C TYR A 21 11.62 23.39 -20.58
N GLY A 22 10.46 23.06 -21.13
CA GLY A 22 10.07 23.52 -22.48
C GLY A 22 10.72 22.76 -23.64
N GLU A 23 11.53 21.76 -23.33
CA GLU A 23 12.23 20.92 -24.31
C GLU A 23 11.82 19.46 -24.21
N LYS A 24 12.24 18.68 -25.21
CA LYS A 24 12.05 17.24 -25.19
C LYS A 24 13.10 16.57 -24.29
N ASN A 25 12.65 15.89 -23.27
CA ASN A 25 13.49 15.09 -22.39
C ASN A 25 13.40 13.60 -22.73
N HIS A 26 14.49 12.87 -22.54
CA HIS A 26 14.56 11.43 -22.78
C HIS A 26 14.90 10.70 -21.48
N LEU A 27 13.99 9.83 -21.05
CA LEU A 27 14.22 8.91 -19.93
C LEU A 27 14.51 7.52 -20.50
N LYS A 28 15.66 6.94 -20.13
CA LYS A 28 15.99 5.54 -20.43
C LYS A 28 15.88 4.71 -19.16
N VAL A 29 15.08 3.66 -19.21
CA VAL A 29 15.00 2.63 -18.17
C VAL A 29 15.61 1.35 -18.72
N GLU A 30 16.55 0.77 -17.99
CA GLU A 30 17.16 -0.50 -18.32
C GLU A 30 16.80 -1.52 -17.24
N VAL A 31 16.16 -2.62 -17.65
CA VAL A 31 15.77 -3.72 -16.77
C VAL A 31 16.69 -4.89 -17.04
N VAL A 32 17.43 -5.31 -16.02
CA VAL A 32 18.30 -6.46 -16.08
C VAL A 32 17.66 -7.61 -15.32
N ASN A 33 17.21 -8.62 -16.04
CA ASN A 33 16.57 -9.84 -15.51
C ASN A 33 17.11 -11.09 -16.23
N SER A 34 18.40 -11.08 -16.54
CA SER A 34 19.07 -12.18 -17.25
C SER A 34 19.34 -13.39 -16.37
N ASP A 35 19.51 -13.17 -15.06
CA ASP A 35 19.85 -14.21 -14.12
C ASP A 35 18.61 -15.01 -13.72
N GLN A 36 18.59 -16.28 -14.13
CA GLN A 36 17.47 -17.19 -13.94
C GLN A 36 17.93 -18.57 -13.43
N PRO A 37 17.10 -19.31 -12.66
CA PRO A 37 15.81 -18.95 -12.13
C PRO A 37 15.93 -17.97 -10.95
N ASN A 38 15.04 -16.97 -10.88
CA ASN A 38 14.98 -16.00 -9.78
C ASN A 38 13.65 -16.02 -9.00
N SER A 39 12.71 -16.86 -9.41
CA SER A 39 11.44 -17.11 -8.71
C SER A 39 10.93 -18.51 -9.02
N ARG A 40 9.94 -18.98 -8.26
CA ARG A 40 9.28 -20.28 -8.45
C ARG A 40 7.94 -20.18 -9.21
N TRP A 41 7.59 -19.00 -9.66
CA TRP A 41 6.40 -18.69 -10.45
C TRP A 41 6.78 -17.94 -11.71
N TYR A 42 5.80 -17.68 -12.57
CA TYR A 42 6.02 -16.86 -13.74
C TYR A 42 6.44 -15.44 -13.34
N SER A 43 7.57 -15.01 -13.83
CA SER A 43 8.05 -13.63 -13.71
C SER A 43 8.32 -13.07 -15.10
N GLY A 44 7.69 -11.93 -15.41
CA GLY A 44 7.99 -11.19 -16.63
C GLY A 44 9.29 -10.41 -16.53
N THR A 45 9.73 -9.85 -17.66
CA THR A 45 10.86 -8.92 -17.72
C THR A 45 10.39 -7.58 -18.24
N GLY A 46 10.78 -6.52 -17.58
CA GLY A 46 10.40 -5.15 -17.95
C GLY A 46 9.56 -4.44 -16.91
N ILE A 47 8.94 -3.34 -17.32
CA ILE A 47 8.05 -2.55 -16.48
C ILE A 47 6.65 -3.17 -16.55
N TYR A 48 6.14 -3.66 -15.42
CA TYR A 48 4.84 -4.36 -15.34
C TYR A 48 3.79 -3.64 -14.51
N ARG A 49 4.16 -2.51 -13.89
CA ARG A 49 3.27 -1.61 -13.13
C ARG A 49 3.33 -0.20 -13.71
N PRO A 50 2.32 0.65 -13.48
CA PRO A 50 2.28 2.02 -14.00
C PRO A 50 3.51 2.84 -13.63
N VAL A 51 3.91 3.72 -14.55
CA VAL A 51 4.95 4.75 -14.33
C VAL A 51 4.28 6.10 -14.34
N TRP A 52 4.50 6.89 -13.29
CA TRP A 52 3.91 8.20 -13.11
C TRP A 52 4.97 9.29 -13.13
N LEU A 53 4.67 10.40 -13.76
CA LEU A 53 5.44 11.64 -13.65
C LEU A 53 4.69 12.61 -12.74
N TYR A 54 5.32 12.99 -11.64
CA TYR A 54 4.80 14.01 -10.73
C TYR A 54 5.49 15.34 -11.00
N THR A 55 4.69 16.39 -11.20
CA THR A 55 5.16 17.77 -11.21
C THR A 55 4.60 18.45 -9.97
N LEU A 56 5.48 18.91 -9.11
CA LEU A 56 5.12 19.46 -7.80
C LEU A 56 5.50 20.94 -7.73
N PRO A 57 4.68 21.81 -7.12
CA PRO A 57 5.11 23.16 -6.77
C PRO A 57 6.19 23.11 -5.68
N LEU A 58 6.88 24.24 -5.44
CA LEU A 58 7.92 24.32 -4.41
C LEU A 58 7.36 24.01 -3.01
N ASN A 59 6.17 24.53 -2.70
CA ASN A 59 5.42 24.14 -1.51
C ASN A 59 4.44 23.05 -1.90
N HIS A 60 4.63 21.82 -1.39
CA HIS A 60 3.83 20.69 -1.80
C HIS A 60 3.62 19.66 -0.66
N ILE A 61 2.65 18.81 -0.84
CA ILE A 61 2.42 17.61 -0.03
C ILE A 61 3.38 16.54 -0.51
N LYS A 62 4.10 15.88 0.40
CA LYS A 62 4.97 14.78 0.01
C LYS A 62 4.18 13.67 -0.70
N ILE A 63 4.81 13.00 -1.64
CA ILE A 63 4.22 11.80 -2.26
C ILE A 63 4.02 10.75 -1.16
N ASP A 64 2.84 10.11 -1.12
CA ASP A 64 2.41 9.20 -0.05
C ASP A 64 2.43 9.83 1.37
N GLY A 65 2.45 11.16 1.44
CA GLY A 65 2.52 11.91 2.70
C GLY A 65 1.18 12.13 3.40
N ILE A 66 0.06 11.64 2.87
CA ILE A 66 -1.27 11.69 3.51
C ILE A 66 -1.57 10.31 4.08
N ARG A 67 -1.79 10.25 5.40
CA ARG A 67 -2.13 9.01 6.12
C ARG A 67 -3.38 9.20 6.93
N ILE A 68 -4.32 8.26 6.81
CA ILE A 68 -5.62 8.32 7.47
C ILE A 68 -5.78 7.05 8.29
N ALA A 69 -6.02 7.21 9.59
CA ALA A 69 -6.24 6.10 10.50
C ALA A 69 -7.58 6.25 11.22
N THR A 70 -8.30 5.15 11.40
CA THR A 70 -9.47 5.11 12.26
C THR A 70 -9.02 4.95 13.70
N LEU A 71 -9.34 5.93 14.55
CA LEU A 71 -9.02 5.91 15.97
C LEU A 71 -10.11 5.20 16.79
N ASP A 72 -11.34 5.29 16.33
CA ASP A 72 -12.50 4.68 16.99
C ASP A 72 -13.64 4.51 15.99
N TYR A 73 -14.03 3.28 15.72
CA TYR A 73 -15.09 2.98 14.75
C TYR A 73 -16.49 3.30 15.28
N GLU A 74 -16.73 3.25 16.60
CA GLU A 74 -18.07 3.56 17.17
C GLU A 74 -18.41 5.03 17.04
N THR A 75 -17.46 5.92 17.33
CA THR A 75 -17.61 7.36 17.20
C THR A 75 -17.20 7.89 15.83
N ARG A 76 -16.74 7.04 14.91
CA ARG A 76 -16.19 7.37 13.59
C ARG A 76 -15.11 8.44 13.69
N ARG A 77 -14.27 8.33 14.72
CA ARG A 77 -13.14 9.23 14.91
C ARG A 77 -11.97 8.74 14.08
N ILE A 78 -11.47 9.63 13.25
CA ILE A 78 -10.29 9.40 12.38
C ILE A 78 -9.22 10.42 12.66
N SER A 79 -7.98 10.08 12.35
CA SER A 79 -6.87 11.02 12.24
C SER A 79 -6.42 11.14 10.79
N VAL A 80 -6.11 12.35 10.37
CA VAL A 80 -5.49 12.66 9.07
C VAL A 80 -4.14 13.29 9.36
N SER A 81 -3.07 12.62 8.96
CA SER A 81 -1.69 13.11 9.06
C SER A 81 -1.20 13.49 7.67
N VAL A 82 -0.59 14.66 7.54
CA VAL A 82 -0.07 15.17 6.27
C VAL A 82 1.36 15.65 6.45
N GLU A 83 2.24 15.17 5.58
CA GLU A 83 3.62 15.65 5.48
C GLU A 83 3.77 16.65 4.34
N THR A 84 4.33 17.83 4.64
CA THR A 84 4.51 18.92 3.67
C THR A 84 5.97 19.34 3.52
N VAL A 85 6.27 19.95 2.38
CA VAL A 85 7.53 20.64 2.08
C VAL A 85 7.21 22.11 1.85
N GLY A 86 7.91 23.01 2.56
CA GLY A 86 7.67 24.45 2.50
C GLY A 86 6.62 24.94 3.49
N ASN A 87 6.09 26.15 3.28
CA ASN A 87 5.14 26.82 4.18
C ASN A 87 3.91 27.28 3.41
N GLY A 88 2.74 27.18 4.02
CA GLY A 88 1.50 27.61 3.38
C GLY A 88 0.24 27.35 4.20
N GLU A 89 -0.89 27.74 3.65
CA GLU A 89 -2.20 27.35 4.18
C GLU A 89 -2.48 25.91 3.81
N LEU A 90 -2.88 25.13 4.80
CA LEU A 90 -3.28 23.72 4.65
C LEU A 90 -4.77 23.62 4.90
N GLN A 91 -5.51 23.04 3.96
CA GLN A 91 -6.93 22.76 4.07
C GLN A 91 -7.18 21.27 3.97
N PHE A 92 -7.94 20.74 4.93
CA PHE A 92 -8.42 19.36 4.96
C PHE A 92 -9.91 19.33 4.66
N GLU A 93 -10.35 18.40 3.84
CA GLU A 93 -11.73 18.16 3.51
C GLU A 93 -12.01 16.65 3.45
N ILE A 94 -13.06 16.21 4.10
CA ILE A 94 -13.58 14.85 3.95
C ILE A 94 -14.87 14.91 3.14
N LEU A 95 -14.89 14.15 2.06
CA LEU A 95 -15.98 14.12 1.09
C LEU A 95 -16.65 12.74 1.09
N ASP A 96 -17.96 12.74 1.08
CA ASP A 96 -18.79 11.59 0.74
C ASP A 96 -19.28 11.79 -0.71
N GLU A 97 -18.65 11.11 -1.65
CA GLU A 97 -18.69 11.44 -3.07
C GLU A 97 -18.23 12.89 -3.29
N GLU A 98 -19.14 13.79 -3.70
CA GLU A 98 -18.85 15.22 -3.89
C GLU A 98 -19.29 16.08 -2.70
N ARG A 99 -19.96 15.50 -1.69
CA ARG A 99 -20.51 16.24 -0.55
C ARG A 99 -19.46 16.40 0.55
N LEU A 100 -19.14 17.64 0.89
CA LEU A 100 -18.30 17.94 2.05
C LEU A 100 -19.03 17.55 3.35
N ILE A 101 -18.41 16.69 4.16
CA ILE A 101 -18.95 16.22 5.44
C ILE A 101 -18.11 16.67 6.65
N ALA A 102 -16.83 17.00 6.46
CA ALA A 102 -15.99 17.62 7.48
C ALA A 102 -14.87 18.43 6.81
N GLY A 103 -14.37 19.46 7.49
CA GLY A 103 -13.28 20.26 6.96
C GLY A 103 -12.57 21.10 8.03
N LYS A 104 -11.31 21.44 7.80
CA LYS A 104 -10.46 22.25 8.66
C LYS A 104 -9.46 23.03 7.82
N LYS A 105 -9.15 24.25 8.25
CA LYS A 105 -8.03 25.03 7.75
C LYS A 105 -6.99 25.26 8.84
N SER A 106 -5.73 25.22 8.49
CA SER A 106 -4.61 25.53 9.38
C SER A 106 -3.46 26.15 8.58
N VAL A 107 -2.46 26.66 9.26
CA VAL A 107 -1.20 27.08 8.63
C VAL A 107 -0.17 26.03 8.96
N SER A 108 0.48 25.50 7.92
CA SER A 108 1.53 24.50 8.06
C SER A 108 2.89 25.10 7.73
N GLY A 109 3.90 24.65 8.49
CA GLY A 109 5.29 24.78 8.13
C GLY A 109 5.82 23.54 7.43
N ASN A 110 7.12 23.49 7.19
CA ASN A 110 7.81 22.30 6.72
C ASN A 110 7.77 21.20 7.79
N GLY A 111 7.00 20.14 7.57
CA GLY A 111 6.86 19.07 8.54
C GLY A 111 5.56 18.30 8.45
N GLN A 112 5.10 17.80 9.58
CA GLN A 112 3.91 16.98 9.71
C GLN A 112 2.80 17.74 10.44
N GLU A 113 1.59 17.72 9.88
CA GLU A 113 0.37 18.22 10.48
C GLU A 113 -0.58 17.07 10.79
N LEU A 114 -1.32 17.20 11.90
CA LEU A 114 -2.29 16.19 12.33
C LEU A 114 -3.67 16.84 12.55
N TRP A 115 -4.70 16.20 12.01
CA TRP A 115 -6.09 16.57 12.23
C TRP A 115 -6.89 15.34 12.71
N GLU A 116 -7.49 15.45 13.89
CA GLU A 116 -8.46 14.47 14.37
C GLU A 116 -9.88 15.02 14.22
N VAL A 117 -10.79 14.16 13.77
CA VAL A 117 -12.19 14.52 13.54
C VAL A 117 -13.10 13.31 13.75
N SER A 118 -14.29 13.56 14.31
CA SER A 118 -15.37 12.57 14.35
C SER A 118 -16.41 12.91 13.28
N ILE A 119 -16.89 11.89 12.59
CA ILE A 119 -17.90 11.98 11.53
C ILE A 119 -19.04 11.02 11.88
N PRO A 120 -19.90 11.35 12.85
CA PRO A 120 -20.83 10.40 13.49
C PRO A 120 -21.77 9.66 12.53
N ASP A 121 -22.17 10.32 11.44
CA ASP A 121 -23.08 9.77 10.43
C ASP A 121 -22.38 8.98 9.32
N ALA A 122 -21.05 8.85 9.39
CA ALA A 122 -20.29 8.12 8.37
C ALA A 122 -20.55 6.61 8.46
N GLY A 123 -20.76 5.98 7.30
CA GLY A 123 -20.80 4.52 7.18
C GLY A 123 -19.42 3.91 7.37
N LEU A 124 -19.37 2.72 7.98
CA LEU A 124 -18.14 1.96 8.13
C LEU A 124 -17.83 1.19 6.85
N TRP A 125 -16.54 0.97 6.60
CA TRP A 125 -16.09 0.04 5.58
C TRP A 125 -16.10 -1.39 6.13
N SER A 126 -16.67 -2.32 5.39
CA SER A 126 -16.60 -3.76 5.66
C SER A 126 -16.62 -4.54 4.34
N PRO A 127 -16.30 -5.85 4.35
CA PRO A 127 -16.40 -6.69 3.16
C PRO A 127 -17.80 -6.74 2.53
N GLU A 128 -18.84 -6.57 3.33
CA GLU A 128 -20.24 -6.58 2.92
C GLU A 128 -20.75 -5.18 2.50
N SER A 129 -20.13 -4.13 3.04
CA SER A 129 -20.48 -2.73 2.77
C SER A 129 -19.22 -1.89 2.63
N PRO A 130 -18.53 -1.95 1.48
CA PRO A 130 -17.23 -1.31 1.28
C PRO A 130 -17.36 0.21 1.04
N LYS A 131 -17.82 0.93 2.06
CA LYS A 131 -18.02 2.38 1.98
C LYS A 131 -16.69 3.11 2.02
N LEU A 132 -16.43 3.91 1.00
CA LEU A 132 -15.24 4.75 0.88
C LEU A 132 -15.59 6.23 0.93
N TYR A 133 -14.65 7.01 1.43
CA TYR A 133 -14.65 8.47 1.47
C TYR A 133 -13.41 9.00 0.76
N THR A 134 -13.44 10.26 0.39
CA THR A 134 -12.27 10.97 -0.17
C THR A 134 -11.79 12.00 0.83
N CYS A 135 -10.50 11.93 1.18
CA CYS A 135 -9.81 13.01 1.86
C CYS A 135 -9.12 13.86 0.80
N ARG A 136 -9.54 15.12 0.67
CA ARG A 136 -8.88 16.12 -0.16
C ARG A 136 -8.04 17.01 0.74
N VAL A 137 -6.77 17.14 0.41
CA VAL A 137 -5.84 18.02 1.10
C VAL A 137 -5.32 19.03 0.10
N THR A 138 -5.46 20.32 0.42
CA THR A 138 -4.94 21.44 -0.37
C THR A 138 -3.82 22.12 0.42
N PHE A 139 -2.66 22.27 -0.19
CA PHE A 139 -1.52 23.00 0.37
C PHE A 139 -0.99 24.00 -0.66
N GLY A 140 -1.42 25.27 -0.51
CA GLY A 140 -1.17 26.28 -1.54
C GLY A 140 -1.79 25.89 -2.88
N GLU A 141 -0.95 25.64 -3.88
CA GLU A 141 -1.38 25.21 -5.23
C GLU A 141 -1.45 23.67 -5.39
N ASP A 142 -0.89 22.91 -4.45
CA ASP A 142 -0.91 21.44 -4.51
C ASP A 142 -2.21 20.90 -3.91
N VAL A 143 -2.94 20.10 -4.68
CA VAL A 143 -4.18 19.45 -4.27
C VAL A 143 -4.02 17.94 -4.43
N ARG A 144 -4.25 17.21 -3.35
CA ARG A 144 -4.19 15.75 -3.32
C ARG A 144 -5.47 15.15 -2.80
N GLU A 145 -5.89 14.06 -3.42
CA GLU A 145 -7.05 13.28 -2.99
C GLU A 145 -6.62 11.84 -2.71
N VAL A 146 -7.08 11.33 -1.57
CA VAL A 146 -6.84 9.95 -1.14
C VAL A 146 -8.17 9.34 -0.73
N LYS A 147 -8.50 8.17 -1.27
CA LYS A 147 -9.64 7.37 -0.81
C LYS A 147 -9.27 6.64 0.47
N PHE A 148 -10.22 6.46 1.35
CA PHE A 148 -10.09 5.68 2.58
C PHE A 148 -11.43 5.12 3.04
N GLY A 149 -11.39 4.10 3.88
CA GLY A 149 -12.56 3.56 4.57
C GLY A 149 -12.40 3.65 6.08
N ILE A 150 -13.49 3.88 6.79
CA ILE A 150 -13.49 3.92 8.27
C ILE A 150 -13.68 2.50 8.78
N ARG A 151 -12.64 1.90 9.35
CA ARG A 151 -12.68 0.55 9.91
C ARG A 151 -11.62 0.37 10.99
N THR A 152 -11.84 -0.58 11.91
CA THR A 152 -10.82 -1.11 12.81
C THR A 152 -10.66 -2.61 12.60
N VAL A 153 -9.47 -3.11 12.86
CA VAL A 153 -9.13 -4.53 12.80
C VAL A 153 -8.67 -4.96 14.18
N GLU A 154 -9.24 -6.04 14.67
CA GLU A 154 -8.87 -6.64 15.95
C GLU A 154 -8.67 -8.16 15.78
N CYS A 155 -7.70 -8.71 16.51
CA CYS A 155 -7.53 -10.15 16.61
C CYS A 155 -7.26 -10.55 18.04
N SER A 156 -8.11 -11.42 18.59
CA SER A 156 -7.94 -11.90 19.95
C SER A 156 -8.27 -13.39 20.06
N PRO A 157 -7.73 -14.10 21.09
CA PRO A 157 -8.04 -15.51 21.30
C PRO A 157 -9.54 -15.80 21.50
N ASP A 158 -10.26 -14.88 22.13
CA ASP A 158 -11.68 -15.06 22.47
C ASP A 158 -12.61 -14.73 21.30
N LYS A 159 -12.35 -13.64 20.58
CA LYS A 159 -13.21 -13.15 19.50
C LYS A 159 -12.76 -13.63 18.12
N GLY A 160 -11.48 -13.99 17.96
CA GLY A 160 -10.88 -14.27 16.65
C GLY A 160 -10.58 -12.97 15.91
N PHE A 161 -10.58 -13.04 14.57
CA PHE A 161 -10.39 -11.89 13.70
C PHE A 161 -11.71 -11.12 13.53
N CYS A 162 -11.68 -9.83 13.83
CA CYS A 162 -12.83 -8.95 13.79
C CYS A 162 -12.57 -7.69 12.97
N ILE A 163 -13.58 -7.20 12.30
CA ILE A 163 -13.62 -5.88 11.66
C ILE A 163 -14.79 -5.11 12.29
N ASN A 164 -14.51 -3.91 12.80
CA ASN A 164 -15.52 -3.07 13.49
C ASN A 164 -16.24 -3.82 14.63
N GLY A 165 -15.50 -4.65 15.39
CA GLY A 165 -16.06 -5.46 16.47
C GLY A 165 -16.80 -6.73 16.03
N GLU A 166 -17.09 -6.90 14.74
CA GLU A 166 -17.81 -8.05 14.19
C GLU A 166 -16.80 -9.13 13.73
N ARG A 167 -17.06 -10.39 14.12
CA ARG A 167 -16.20 -11.52 13.76
C ARG A 167 -16.29 -11.81 12.26
N VAL A 168 -15.15 -11.90 11.60
CA VAL A 168 -15.04 -12.23 10.17
C VAL A 168 -14.30 -13.54 9.98
N ILE A 169 -14.90 -14.46 9.22
CA ILE A 169 -14.24 -15.71 8.78
C ILE A 169 -13.63 -15.46 7.41
N LEU A 170 -12.30 -15.56 7.32
CA LEU A 170 -11.59 -15.41 6.06
C LEU A 170 -11.81 -16.62 5.16
N ARG A 171 -12.43 -16.40 4.01
CA ARG A 171 -12.57 -17.36 2.92
C ARG A 171 -11.73 -16.88 1.76
N GLY A 172 -10.44 -17.24 1.79
CA GLY A 172 -9.45 -16.68 0.90
C GLY A 172 -8.66 -17.70 0.10
N ALA A 173 -7.89 -17.18 -0.85
CA ALA A 173 -6.91 -17.92 -1.61
C ALA A 173 -5.65 -17.09 -1.84
N CYS A 174 -4.52 -17.77 -2.04
CA CYS A 174 -3.31 -17.15 -2.54
C CYS A 174 -3.50 -16.82 -4.03
N ILE A 175 -3.10 -15.63 -4.43
CA ILE A 175 -3.11 -15.22 -5.84
C ILE A 175 -1.72 -14.74 -6.24
N HIS A 176 -1.26 -15.17 -7.41
CA HIS A 176 -0.07 -14.63 -8.03
C HIS A 176 -0.41 -13.39 -8.88
N HIS A 177 0.62 -12.55 -9.12
CA HIS A 177 0.49 -11.37 -9.99
C HIS A 177 0.54 -11.80 -11.46
N ASP A 178 -0.54 -12.47 -11.87
CA ASP A 178 -0.71 -13.05 -13.20
C ASP A 178 -2.12 -12.73 -13.71
N ASN A 179 -2.19 -12.21 -14.91
CA ASN A 179 -3.41 -11.81 -15.62
C ASN A 179 -3.58 -12.60 -16.94
N GLY A 180 -3.13 -13.85 -16.97
CA GLY A 180 -3.24 -14.74 -18.11
C GLY A 180 -2.45 -14.22 -19.32
N LEU A 181 -3.11 -13.92 -20.44
CA LEU A 181 -2.45 -13.43 -21.64
C LEU A 181 -1.73 -12.09 -21.46
N LEU A 182 -2.07 -11.33 -20.43
CA LEU A 182 -1.41 -10.05 -20.08
C LEU A 182 -0.14 -10.26 -19.23
N GLY A 183 0.15 -11.50 -18.83
CA GLY A 183 1.27 -11.81 -17.95
C GLY A 183 1.15 -11.07 -16.61
N ALA A 184 2.24 -10.50 -16.14
CA ALA A 184 2.29 -9.78 -14.86
C ALA A 184 1.81 -8.31 -14.95
N CYS A 185 1.34 -7.82 -16.11
CA CYS A 185 0.89 -6.44 -16.25
C CYS A 185 -0.31 -6.15 -15.36
N ALA A 186 -0.16 -5.17 -14.46
CA ALA A 186 -1.16 -4.77 -13.48
C ALA A 186 -2.04 -3.62 -14.02
N TYR A 187 -2.84 -3.91 -15.04
CA TYR A 187 -3.84 -2.96 -15.55
C TYR A 187 -5.07 -2.95 -14.64
N ASP A 188 -5.62 -1.79 -14.37
CA ASP A 188 -6.77 -1.58 -13.48
C ASP A 188 -7.95 -2.51 -13.83
N PHE A 189 -8.32 -2.60 -15.10
CA PHE A 189 -9.42 -3.44 -15.54
C PHE A 189 -9.16 -4.95 -15.31
N ALA A 190 -7.90 -5.38 -15.42
CA ALA A 190 -7.52 -6.78 -15.25
C ALA A 190 -7.54 -7.18 -13.77
N GLU A 191 -7.00 -6.32 -12.91
CA GLU A 191 -7.05 -6.52 -11.46
C GLU A 191 -8.49 -6.47 -10.94
N ARG A 192 -9.27 -5.49 -11.37
CA ARG A 192 -10.69 -5.37 -11.04
C ARG A 192 -11.51 -6.58 -11.50
N ARG A 193 -11.24 -7.12 -12.70
CA ARG A 193 -11.86 -8.35 -13.20
C ARG A 193 -11.53 -9.54 -12.29
N LYS A 194 -10.27 -9.69 -11.87
CA LYS A 194 -9.81 -10.78 -10.98
C LYS A 194 -10.56 -10.73 -9.66
N ILE A 195 -10.58 -9.58 -8.99
CA ILE A 195 -11.26 -9.41 -7.69
C ILE A 195 -12.77 -9.64 -7.82
N ARG A 196 -13.40 -9.14 -8.88
CA ARG A 196 -14.83 -9.36 -9.13
C ARG A 196 -15.15 -10.85 -9.25
N ILE A 197 -14.37 -11.63 -10.03
CA ILE A 197 -14.58 -13.07 -10.19
C ILE A 197 -14.43 -13.78 -8.84
N LEU A 198 -13.46 -13.42 -8.01
CA LEU A 198 -13.29 -14.01 -6.69
C LEU A 198 -14.49 -13.71 -5.78
N LYS A 199 -14.98 -12.47 -5.75
CA LYS A 199 -16.17 -12.10 -4.98
C LYS A 199 -17.42 -12.87 -5.44
N GLU A 200 -17.67 -12.97 -6.75
CA GLU A 200 -18.79 -13.71 -7.34
C GLU A 200 -18.75 -15.21 -6.97
N ASN A 201 -17.56 -15.74 -6.66
CA ASN A 201 -17.37 -17.13 -6.24
C ASN A 201 -17.29 -17.30 -4.71
N GLY A 202 -17.67 -16.29 -3.93
CA GLY A 202 -17.82 -16.38 -2.48
C GLY A 202 -16.52 -16.16 -1.69
N TYR A 203 -15.44 -15.72 -2.31
CA TYR A 203 -14.23 -15.30 -1.62
C TYR A 203 -14.44 -13.91 -0.98
N ASN A 204 -13.89 -13.73 0.22
CA ASN A 204 -13.84 -12.43 0.89
C ASN A 204 -12.40 -12.01 1.25
N ALA A 205 -11.41 -12.83 0.95
CA ALA A 205 -10.01 -12.54 1.25
C ALA A 205 -9.07 -13.06 0.15
N ILE A 206 -7.94 -12.38 -0.01
CA ILE A 206 -6.81 -12.80 -0.83
C ILE A 206 -5.52 -12.69 -0.03
N ARG A 207 -4.52 -13.50 -0.38
CA ARG A 207 -3.13 -13.31 0.00
C ARG A 207 -2.32 -13.06 -1.27
N SER A 208 -1.58 -11.96 -1.31
CA SER A 208 -0.69 -11.68 -2.44
C SER A 208 0.51 -12.63 -2.40
N ALA A 209 0.64 -13.49 -3.37
CA ALA A 209 1.69 -14.51 -3.40
C ALA A 209 2.71 -14.18 -4.50
N HIS A 210 3.96 -13.97 -4.19
CA HIS A 210 4.62 -13.87 -2.89
C HIS A 210 5.39 -12.56 -2.84
N ASN A 211 4.71 -11.47 -3.09
CA ASN A 211 5.23 -10.10 -3.10
C ASN A 211 4.06 -9.08 -3.07
N PRO A 212 4.32 -7.79 -2.82
CA PRO A 212 3.25 -6.81 -2.58
C PRO A 212 2.29 -6.63 -3.76
N CYS A 213 1.02 -6.42 -3.43
CA CYS A 213 -0.05 -6.08 -4.38
C CYS A 213 0.29 -4.82 -5.21
N SER A 214 -0.25 -4.76 -6.42
CA SER A 214 -0.32 -3.51 -7.16
C SER A 214 -1.35 -2.57 -6.52
N LYS A 215 -1.18 -1.25 -6.68
CA LYS A 215 -2.18 -0.28 -6.25
C LYS A 215 -3.55 -0.54 -6.91
N ALA A 216 -3.55 -0.86 -8.20
CA ALA A 216 -4.77 -1.22 -8.93
C ALA A 216 -5.54 -2.40 -8.30
N MET A 217 -4.82 -3.40 -7.78
CA MET A 217 -5.44 -4.52 -7.07
C MET A 217 -6.02 -4.07 -5.73
N LEU A 218 -5.30 -3.24 -4.97
CA LEU A 218 -5.78 -2.72 -3.69
C LEU A 218 -7.01 -1.81 -3.88
N ASP A 219 -6.98 -0.91 -4.88
CA ASP A 219 -8.15 -0.08 -5.24
C ASP A 219 -9.37 -0.95 -5.57
N ALA A 220 -9.18 -2.04 -6.31
CA ALA A 220 -10.26 -2.99 -6.60
C ALA A 220 -10.77 -3.74 -5.35
N CYS A 221 -9.86 -4.08 -4.44
CA CYS A 221 -10.21 -4.73 -3.17
C CYS A 221 -11.00 -3.77 -2.25
N ASP A 222 -10.58 -2.51 -2.18
CA ASP A 222 -11.27 -1.47 -1.41
C ASP A 222 -12.70 -1.25 -1.91
N ASP A 223 -12.86 -1.10 -3.23
CA ASP A 223 -14.16 -0.85 -3.86
C ASP A 223 -15.12 -2.04 -3.75
N MET A 224 -14.61 -3.28 -3.69
CA MET A 224 -15.41 -4.50 -3.71
C MET A 224 -15.47 -5.23 -2.36
N GLY A 225 -14.81 -4.72 -1.33
CA GLY A 225 -14.79 -5.34 -0.01
C GLY A 225 -14.05 -6.68 0.03
N MET A 226 -12.92 -6.80 -0.66
CA MET A 226 -12.04 -7.96 -0.59
C MET A 226 -10.92 -7.70 0.41
N LEU A 227 -10.80 -8.51 1.45
CA LEU A 227 -9.73 -8.40 2.44
C LEU A 227 -8.39 -8.85 1.85
N VAL A 228 -7.32 -8.19 2.26
CA VAL A 228 -5.97 -8.45 1.73
C VAL A 228 -5.01 -8.77 2.86
N MET A 229 -4.32 -9.90 2.73
CA MET A 229 -3.05 -10.15 3.38
C MET A 229 -1.96 -9.78 2.37
N ASP A 230 -1.34 -8.60 2.54
CA ASP A 230 -0.26 -8.21 1.64
C ASP A 230 1.07 -8.82 2.10
N GLU A 231 1.75 -9.52 1.18
CA GLU A 231 2.96 -10.27 1.51
C GLU A 231 4.20 -9.54 1.03
N TYR A 232 5.20 -9.45 1.92
CA TYR A 232 6.45 -8.79 1.62
C TYR A 232 7.25 -9.53 0.54
N ILE A 233 7.59 -10.82 0.82
CA ILE A 233 8.56 -11.53 -0.02
C ILE A 233 8.46 -13.06 0.14
N ASP A 234 8.91 -13.81 -0.87
CA ASP A 234 8.95 -15.28 -0.82
C ASP A 234 10.07 -15.83 0.06
N VAL A 235 11.19 -15.15 0.17
CA VAL A 235 12.44 -15.64 0.75
C VAL A 235 13.00 -14.67 1.79
N TRP A 236 13.82 -15.17 2.74
CA TRP A 236 14.59 -14.29 3.60
C TRP A 236 16.08 -14.30 3.19
N TYR A 237 16.91 -15.14 3.81
CA TYR A 237 18.36 -15.22 3.50
C TYR A 237 18.80 -16.62 3.02
N ILE A 238 17.88 -17.59 2.97
CA ILE A 238 18.14 -18.89 2.35
C ILE A 238 17.48 -18.90 0.97
N HIS A 239 18.27 -19.10 -0.05
CA HIS A 239 17.79 -19.17 -1.43
C HIS A 239 16.86 -20.36 -1.66
N LYS A 240 15.75 -20.12 -2.33
CA LYS A 240 14.88 -21.14 -2.91
C LYS A 240 15.14 -21.38 -4.38
N THR A 241 15.69 -20.38 -5.06
CA THR A 241 16.19 -20.46 -6.43
C THR A 241 17.57 -19.79 -6.51
N LYS A 242 18.32 -20.07 -7.56
CA LYS A 242 19.72 -19.65 -7.65
C LYS A 242 19.94 -18.14 -7.55
N TYR A 243 19.00 -17.36 -8.08
CA TYR A 243 19.12 -15.90 -8.22
C TYR A 243 17.92 -15.15 -7.66
N ASP A 244 17.27 -15.68 -6.65
CA ASP A 244 16.16 -15.00 -5.98
C ASP A 244 16.64 -13.83 -5.09
N TYR A 245 15.70 -13.12 -4.52
CA TYR A 245 15.95 -11.90 -3.75
C TYR A 245 16.67 -12.11 -2.39
N ALA A 246 17.01 -13.35 -2.00
CA ALA A 246 17.54 -13.66 -0.68
C ALA A 246 18.83 -12.89 -0.32
N THR A 247 19.70 -12.59 -1.29
CA THR A 247 20.91 -11.78 -1.07
C THR A 247 20.61 -10.31 -0.73
N GLU A 248 19.46 -9.81 -1.10
CA GLU A 248 19.09 -8.40 -0.99
C GLU A 248 18.22 -8.08 0.22
N VAL A 249 17.51 -9.09 0.76
CA VAL A 249 16.54 -8.91 1.86
C VAL A 249 17.16 -8.20 3.07
N GLU A 250 18.29 -8.69 3.58
CA GLU A 250 18.93 -8.12 4.79
C GLU A 250 19.37 -6.66 4.61
N LYS A 251 19.68 -6.24 3.38
CA LYS A 251 20.09 -4.87 3.09
C LYS A 251 18.89 -3.92 2.94
N ASN A 252 17.83 -4.41 2.30
CA ASN A 252 16.76 -3.57 1.76
C ASN A 252 15.46 -3.64 2.57
N PHE A 253 15.23 -4.68 3.40
CA PHE A 253 13.90 -4.91 4.00
C PHE A 253 13.32 -3.69 4.73
N ARG A 254 14.16 -2.86 5.39
CA ARG A 254 13.65 -1.69 6.11
C ARG A 254 13.03 -0.66 5.17
N GLN A 255 13.64 -0.47 4.01
CA GLN A 255 13.10 0.43 2.98
C GLN A 255 11.94 -0.22 2.25
N ASP A 256 12.07 -1.49 1.88
CA ASP A 256 11.00 -2.23 1.21
C ASP A 256 9.70 -2.22 2.01
N LEU A 257 9.77 -2.47 3.33
CA LEU A 257 8.61 -2.41 4.21
C LEU A 257 8.04 -0.99 4.32
N ALA A 258 8.88 0.04 4.33
CA ALA A 258 8.42 1.42 4.33
C ALA A 258 7.69 1.76 3.02
N ASP A 259 8.21 1.33 1.87
CA ASP A 259 7.59 1.53 0.56
C ASP A 259 6.25 0.78 0.44
N ILE A 260 6.18 -0.45 0.99
CA ILE A 260 4.94 -1.25 1.04
C ILE A 260 3.88 -0.54 1.86
N VAL A 261 4.20 -0.20 3.11
CA VAL A 261 3.24 0.45 4.01
C VAL A 261 2.83 1.83 3.50
N ALA A 262 3.75 2.60 2.91
CA ALA A 262 3.40 3.89 2.30
C ALA A 262 2.33 3.73 1.21
N LYS A 263 2.43 2.69 0.40
CA LYS A 263 1.43 2.32 -0.61
C LYS A 263 0.12 1.85 0.01
N ASP A 264 0.18 1.05 1.07
CA ASP A 264 -0.95 0.29 1.63
C ASP A 264 -1.78 1.07 2.64
N TYR A 265 -1.18 2.02 3.35
CA TYR A 265 -1.67 2.62 4.58
C TYR A 265 -3.13 3.09 4.54
N ASN A 266 -3.56 3.67 3.43
CA ASN A 266 -4.91 4.21 3.27
C ASN A 266 -5.91 3.20 2.67
N HIS A 267 -5.47 1.98 2.35
CA HIS A 267 -6.32 0.93 1.80
C HIS A 267 -7.02 0.15 2.92
N PRO A 268 -8.33 0.35 3.15
CA PRO A 268 -9.05 -0.34 4.23
C PRO A 268 -9.12 -1.85 4.02
N SER A 269 -8.91 -2.32 2.81
CA SER A 269 -8.87 -3.75 2.48
C SER A 269 -7.64 -4.47 3.02
N VAL A 270 -6.51 -3.77 3.22
CA VAL A 270 -5.30 -4.37 3.80
C VAL A 270 -5.53 -4.54 5.30
N VAL A 271 -5.53 -5.80 5.77
CA VAL A 271 -5.84 -6.15 7.15
C VAL A 271 -4.76 -7.00 7.82
N LEU A 272 -3.83 -7.52 7.05
CA LEU A 272 -2.73 -8.35 7.52
C LEU A 272 -1.49 -8.13 6.64
N TYR A 273 -0.32 -8.17 7.25
CA TYR A 273 0.96 -8.26 6.56
C TYR A 273 1.60 -9.63 6.77
N SER A 274 2.07 -10.25 5.68
CA SER A 274 2.84 -11.48 5.73
C SER A 274 4.33 -11.19 5.53
N THR A 275 5.16 -11.64 6.44
CA THR A 275 6.61 -11.36 6.43
C THR A 275 7.41 -12.27 5.51
N GLY A 276 6.81 -13.36 5.00
CA GLY A 276 7.50 -14.30 4.12
C GLY A 276 6.67 -15.54 3.82
N ASN A 277 7.12 -16.31 2.84
CA ASN A 277 6.46 -17.53 2.41
C ASN A 277 7.34 -18.75 2.64
N GLU A 278 6.82 -19.78 3.30
CA GLU A 278 7.52 -21.08 3.47
C GLU A 278 9.00 -20.95 3.89
N VAL A 279 9.30 -20.02 4.78
CA VAL A 279 10.67 -19.72 5.20
C VAL A 279 11.15 -20.75 6.22
N SER A 280 12.20 -21.49 5.88
CA SER A 280 12.80 -22.51 6.75
C SER A 280 13.66 -21.91 7.86
N GLU A 281 14.04 -20.67 7.71
CA GLU A 281 14.89 -19.90 8.62
C GLU A 281 14.30 -19.71 10.00
N THR A 282 12.99 -19.85 10.15
CA THR A 282 12.28 -19.80 11.44
C THR A 282 12.73 -20.88 12.43
N ALA A 283 13.37 -21.96 11.96
CA ALA A 283 14.02 -22.95 12.79
C ALA A 283 15.40 -22.51 13.37
N GLN A 284 15.90 -21.34 12.97
CA GLN A 284 17.22 -20.83 13.31
C GLN A 284 17.13 -19.55 14.15
N LYS A 285 18.07 -19.35 15.10
CA LYS A 285 18.12 -18.11 15.90
C LYS A 285 18.19 -16.83 15.07
N LYS A 286 18.94 -16.85 13.95
CA LYS A 286 19.03 -15.71 13.02
C LYS A 286 17.67 -15.42 12.40
N GLY A 287 16.95 -16.45 11.94
CA GLY A 287 15.63 -16.30 11.33
C GLY A 287 14.56 -15.82 12.32
N ILE A 288 14.57 -16.33 13.55
CA ILE A 288 13.68 -15.84 14.62
C ILE A 288 13.92 -14.34 14.87
N ARG A 289 15.19 -13.91 14.89
CA ARG A 289 15.54 -12.48 15.03
C ARG A 289 15.01 -11.68 13.86
N LEU A 290 15.28 -12.11 12.63
CA LEU A 290 14.81 -11.41 11.42
C LEU A 290 13.28 -11.33 11.39
N CYS A 291 12.56 -12.40 11.77
CA CYS A 291 11.12 -12.38 11.91
C CYS A 291 10.67 -11.26 12.86
N GLY A 292 11.30 -11.15 14.02
CA GLY A 292 11.03 -10.10 15.00
C GLY A 292 11.31 -8.69 14.45
N GLU A 293 12.40 -8.52 13.69
CA GLU A 293 12.73 -7.23 13.06
C GLU A 293 11.72 -6.85 11.98
N LEU A 294 11.30 -7.80 11.12
CA LEU A 294 10.29 -7.58 10.09
C LEU A 294 8.93 -7.22 10.70
N THR A 295 8.48 -8.01 11.68
CA THR A 295 7.20 -7.79 12.36
C THR A 295 7.21 -6.46 13.13
N GLY A 296 8.28 -6.21 13.90
CA GLY A 296 8.43 -4.95 14.62
C GLY A 296 8.41 -3.74 13.70
N ARG A 297 9.06 -3.85 12.52
CA ARG A 297 9.07 -2.77 11.54
C ARG A 297 7.70 -2.50 10.93
N PHE A 298 6.90 -3.54 10.64
CA PHE A 298 5.51 -3.35 10.20
C PHE A 298 4.68 -2.63 11.28
N HIS A 299 4.76 -3.05 12.54
CA HIS A 299 4.02 -2.40 13.64
C HIS A 299 4.46 -0.94 13.89
N GLU A 300 5.74 -0.60 13.64
CA GLU A 300 6.21 0.80 13.71
C GLU A 300 5.62 1.66 12.59
N LEU A 301 5.49 1.09 11.39
CA LEU A 301 5.05 1.81 10.18
C LEU A 301 3.53 1.92 10.08
N ASP A 302 2.84 0.89 10.54
CA ASP A 302 1.37 0.78 10.55
C ASP A 302 0.89 0.25 11.91
N PRO A 303 0.51 1.14 12.81
CA PRO A 303 -0.04 0.78 14.12
C PRO A 303 -1.55 0.53 14.13
N THR A 304 -2.23 0.55 12.94
CA THR A 304 -3.70 0.46 12.83
C THR A 304 -4.24 -0.96 12.78
#